data_ae3bc224d98cd98ab123b3a0df47b82d
#
_entry.id   ae3bc224d98cd98ab123b3a0df47b82d
#
_cell.length_a   1.000
_cell.length_b   1.000
_cell.length_c   1.000
_cell.angle_alpha   90.00
_cell.angle_beta   90.00
_cell.angle_gamma   90.00
#
_symmetry.space_group_name_H-M   'P 1'
#
loop_
_entity.id
_entity.type
_entity.pdbx_description
1 polymer ?
#
loop_
_entity_poly.entity_id
_entity_poly.type
_entity_poly.pdbx_seq_one_letter_code
_entity_poly.pdbx_strand_id
1 'polypeptide(L)'
;MFWIIGSHVLWGFLHSWTASLSFKDVVEKMVSESVMRFYRLFYNIFALFSFLPILWLAKVLPDRTLYSISAPWLYLFLFGQLVAAVGEVVGVLSTDVWEFAGLRQLVSHPHLKDGKLIVSGLYKYIRHPLYTFGLLFIWLTPLMTRN
;
A
#
# COMPACT_ATOMS: atom_id res chain seq x y z
N MET A 1 -6.88 16.62 -13.78
CA MET A 1 -7.51 16.32 -12.49
C MET A 1 -8.53 15.16 -12.57
N PHE A 2 -9.63 15.26 -13.33
CA PHE A 2 -10.66 14.19 -13.38
C PHE A 2 -10.10 12.81 -13.77
N TRP A 3 -9.20 12.74 -14.72
CA TRP A 3 -8.56 11.49 -15.14
C TRP A 3 -7.74 10.84 -14.01
N ILE A 4 -6.99 11.65 -13.24
CA ILE A 4 -6.18 11.15 -12.11
C ILE A 4 -7.11 10.64 -11.00
N ILE A 5 -8.11 11.43 -10.61
CA ILE A 5 -9.09 11.01 -9.59
C ILE A 5 -9.82 9.75 -10.06
N GLY A 6 -10.32 9.74 -11.29
CA GLY A 6 -11.04 8.59 -11.85
C GLY A 6 -10.18 7.32 -11.87
N SER A 7 -8.89 7.44 -12.27
CA SER A 7 -7.97 6.30 -12.29
C SER A 7 -7.62 5.81 -10.88
N HIS A 8 -7.48 6.69 -9.88
CA HIS A 8 -7.29 6.28 -8.47
C HIS A 8 -8.51 5.57 -7.91
N VAL A 9 -9.71 6.09 -8.17
CA VAL A 9 -10.96 5.46 -7.72
C VAL A 9 -11.13 4.08 -8.35
N LEU A 10 -10.91 3.98 -9.66
CA LEU A 10 -10.99 2.71 -10.38
C LEU A 10 -9.94 1.71 -9.85
N TRP A 11 -8.71 2.16 -9.69
CA TRP A 11 -7.63 1.33 -9.15
C TRP A 11 -7.93 0.88 -7.72
N GLY A 12 -8.37 1.79 -6.85
CA GLY A 12 -8.73 1.46 -5.47
C GLY A 12 -9.87 0.45 -5.38
N PHE A 13 -10.87 0.57 -6.26
CA PHE A 13 -11.94 -0.40 -6.36
C PHE A 13 -11.43 -1.79 -6.79
N LEU A 14 -10.66 -1.86 -7.88
CA LEU A 14 -10.10 -3.13 -8.38
C LEU A 14 -9.15 -3.76 -7.37
N HIS A 15 -8.29 -2.95 -6.74
CA HIS A 15 -7.38 -3.39 -5.69
C HIS A 15 -8.13 -3.99 -4.48
N SER A 16 -9.15 -3.28 -3.98
CA SER A 16 -9.95 -3.75 -2.85
C SER A 16 -10.78 -4.99 -3.20
N TRP A 17 -11.35 -5.01 -4.41
CA TRP A 17 -12.14 -6.16 -4.87
C TRP A 17 -11.29 -7.42 -5.00
N THR A 18 -10.13 -7.33 -5.65
CA THR A 18 -9.19 -8.45 -5.75
C THR A 18 -8.60 -8.88 -4.40
N ALA A 19 -8.51 -8.00 -3.41
CA ALA A 19 -8.11 -8.36 -2.05
C ALA A 19 -9.21 -9.08 -1.25
N SER A 20 -10.48 -8.97 -1.65
CA SER A 20 -11.63 -9.47 -0.90
C SER A 20 -11.65 -11.00 -0.79
N LEU A 21 -12.22 -11.50 0.30
CA LEU A 21 -12.42 -12.93 0.51
C LEU A 21 -13.31 -13.53 -0.58
N SER A 22 -14.40 -12.83 -0.94
CA SER A 22 -15.32 -13.28 -1.99
C SER A 22 -14.65 -13.51 -3.33
N PHE A 23 -13.73 -12.62 -3.73
CA PHE A 23 -12.99 -12.78 -4.96
C PHE A 23 -11.99 -13.95 -4.86
N LYS A 24 -11.32 -14.12 -3.73
CA LYS A 24 -10.43 -15.26 -3.47
C LYS A 24 -11.18 -16.60 -3.55
N ASP A 25 -12.37 -16.67 -2.96
CA ASP A 25 -13.22 -17.88 -3.00
C ASP A 25 -13.63 -18.25 -4.43
N VAL A 26 -13.87 -17.24 -5.30
CA VAL A 26 -14.15 -17.47 -6.72
C VAL A 26 -12.93 -18.01 -7.43
N VAL A 27 -11.75 -17.39 -7.21
CA VAL A 27 -10.50 -17.83 -7.83
C VAL A 27 -10.13 -19.25 -7.34
N GLU A 28 -10.29 -19.55 -6.05
CA GLU A 28 -10.00 -20.87 -5.47
C GLU A 28 -10.84 -21.99 -6.11
N LYS A 29 -12.08 -21.69 -6.51
CA LYS A 29 -12.93 -22.64 -7.25
C LYS A 29 -12.53 -22.85 -8.69
N MET A 30 -11.79 -21.91 -9.29
CA MET A 30 -11.40 -21.93 -10.69
C MET A 30 -9.99 -22.48 -10.92
N VAL A 31 -9.13 -22.43 -9.92
CA VAL A 31 -7.73 -22.83 -10.03
C VAL A 31 -7.39 -23.91 -9.01
N SER A 32 -6.30 -24.66 -9.26
CA SER A 32 -5.82 -25.66 -8.32
C SER A 32 -5.21 -24.99 -7.06
N GLU A 33 -5.20 -25.72 -5.95
CA GLU A 33 -4.56 -25.30 -4.69
C GLU A 33 -3.09 -24.89 -4.90
N SER A 34 -2.39 -25.59 -5.78
CA SER A 34 -1.01 -25.28 -6.16
C SER A 34 -0.85 -23.90 -6.81
N VAL A 35 -1.85 -23.40 -7.53
CA VAL A 35 -1.85 -22.06 -8.13
C VAL A 35 -2.30 -21.03 -7.09
N MET A 36 -3.26 -21.38 -6.26
CA MET A 36 -3.80 -20.48 -5.24
C MET A 36 -2.75 -20.01 -4.23
N ARG A 37 -1.72 -20.82 -3.94
CA ARG A 37 -0.60 -20.40 -3.08
C ARG A 37 0.15 -19.17 -3.58
N PHE A 38 0.16 -18.94 -4.90
CA PHE A 38 0.81 -17.77 -5.52
C PHE A 38 -0.10 -16.53 -5.55
N TYR A 39 -1.34 -16.65 -5.11
CA TYR A 39 -2.33 -15.57 -5.21
C TYR A 39 -1.82 -14.25 -4.64
N ARG A 40 -1.23 -14.27 -3.43
CA ARG A 40 -0.71 -13.06 -2.76
C ARG A 40 0.42 -12.41 -3.58
N LEU A 41 1.33 -13.21 -4.14
CA LEU A 41 2.40 -12.70 -4.98
C LEU A 41 1.84 -12.04 -6.25
N PHE A 42 0.95 -12.74 -6.97
CA PHE A 42 0.31 -12.17 -8.16
C PHE A 42 -0.49 -10.91 -7.85
N TYR A 43 -1.21 -10.90 -6.74
CA TYR A 43 -1.93 -9.72 -6.29
C TYR A 43 -1.01 -8.52 -6.04
N ASN A 44 0.12 -8.72 -5.36
CA ASN A 44 1.08 -7.66 -5.09
C ASN A 44 1.74 -7.14 -6.38
N ILE A 45 2.11 -8.04 -7.30
CA ILE A 45 2.64 -7.70 -8.61
C ILE A 45 1.58 -6.92 -9.41
N PHE A 46 0.36 -7.39 -9.46
CA PHE A 46 -0.75 -6.71 -10.13
C PHE A 46 -0.98 -5.33 -9.55
N ALA A 47 -1.04 -5.19 -8.22
CA ALA A 47 -1.22 -3.91 -7.55
C ALA A 47 -0.12 -2.92 -7.92
N LEU A 48 1.15 -3.35 -7.91
CA LEU A 48 2.30 -2.52 -8.27
C LEU A 48 2.22 -2.06 -9.74
N PHE A 49 2.09 -3.00 -10.66
CA PHE A 49 2.14 -2.67 -12.09
C PHE A 49 0.90 -1.91 -12.57
N SER A 50 -0.28 -2.20 -12.02
CA SER A 50 -1.51 -1.47 -12.36
C SER A 50 -1.54 -0.04 -11.80
N PHE A 51 -0.70 0.28 -10.81
CA PHE A 51 -0.55 1.63 -10.30
C PHE A 51 0.38 2.51 -11.15
N LEU A 52 1.34 1.92 -11.88
CA LEU A 52 2.30 2.66 -12.71
C LEU A 52 1.66 3.61 -13.74
N PRO A 53 0.58 3.23 -14.46
CA PRO A 53 -0.11 4.15 -15.36
C PRO A 53 -0.64 5.41 -14.68
N ILE A 54 -1.05 5.32 -13.41
CA ILE A 54 -1.54 6.46 -12.63
C ILE A 54 -0.40 7.43 -12.34
N LEU A 55 0.76 6.91 -11.92
CA LEU A 55 1.96 7.72 -11.73
C LEU A 55 2.42 8.37 -13.04
N TRP A 56 2.33 7.65 -14.14
CA TRP A 56 2.64 8.19 -15.46
C TRP A 56 1.68 9.32 -15.84
N LEU A 57 0.37 9.15 -15.63
CA LEU A 57 -0.63 10.20 -15.86
C LEU A 57 -0.35 11.45 -15.02
N ALA A 58 -0.01 11.29 -13.75
CA ALA A 58 0.34 12.39 -12.87
C ALA A 58 1.55 13.18 -13.40
N LYS A 59 2.51 12.49 -14.05
CA LYS A 59 3.71 13.11 -14.62
C LYS A 59 3.48 13.84 -15.94
N VAL A 60 2.60 13.32 -16.82
CA VAL A 60 2.43 13.86 -18.18
C VAL A 60 1.32 14.89 -18.29
N LEU A 61 0.36 14.88 -17.36
CA LEU A 61 -0.73 15.86 -17.39
C LEU A 61 -0.24 17.23 -16.90
N PRO A 62 -0.80 18.33 -17.46
CA PRO A 62 -0.49 19.68 -17.00
C PRO A 62 -0.75 19.84 -15.50
N ASP A 63 0.30 20.22 -14.76
CA ASP A 63 0.26 20.36 -13.31
C ASP A 63 0.47 21.81 -12.90
N ARG A 64 0.08 22.16 -11.68
CA ARG A 64 0.37 23.44 -11.04
C ARG A 64 0.48 23.27 -9.53
N THR A 65 1.37 24.00 -8.93
CA THR A 65 1.50 24.06 -7.47
C THR A 65 0.24 24.65 -6.83
N LEU A 66 -0.31 23.97 -5.85
CA LEU A 66 -1.42 24.44 -5.02
C LEU A 66 -0.91 25.19 -3.80
N TYR A 67 0.08 24.62 -3.11
CA TYR A 67 0.79 25.29 -2.04
C TYR A 67 2.25 24.80 -1.95
N SER A 68 3.06 25.64 -1.33
CA SER A 68 4.44 25.32 -0.96
C SER A 68 4.72 25.91 0.42
N ILE A 69 5.23 25.11 1.32
CA ILE A 69 5.58 25.50 2.67
C ILE A 69 7.03 25.95 2.70
N SER A 70 7.26 27.20 3.15
CA SER A 70 8.59 27.80 3.25
C SER A 70 9.20 27.58 4.65
N ALA A 71 10.51 27.83 4.77
CA ALA A 71 11.19 27.87 6.06
C ALA A 71 10.56 28.94 7.00
N PRO A 72 10.50 28.71 8.31
CA PRO A 72 11.06 27.55 9.02
C PRO A 72 10.15 26.31 9.05
N TRP A 73 8.87 26.45 8.68
CA TRP A 73 7.88 25.37 8.75
C TRP A 73 8.21 24.17 7.86
N LEU A 74 8.90 24.41 6.74
CA LEU A 74 9.38 23.34 5.85
C LEU A 74 10.15 22.26 6.62
N TYR A 75 11.03 22.66 7.53
CA TYR A 75 11.83 21.71 8.32
C TYR A 75 10.98 20.85 9.25
N LEU A 76 9.92 21.42 9.83
CA LEU A 76 8.99 20.68 10.68
C LEU A 76 8.22 19.63 9.86
N PHE A 77 7.75 20.00 8.66
CA PHE A 77 7.05 19.09 7.78
C PHE A 77 7.95 17.94 7.30
N LEU A 78 9.17 18.25 6.87
CA LEU A 78 10.15 17.25 6.46
C LEU A 78 10.54 16.31 7.62
N PHE A 79 10.71 16.84 8.83
CA PHE A 79 10.96 16.02 10.00
C PHE A 79 9.78 15.09 10.30
N GLY A 80 8.55 15.59 10.24
CA GLY A 80 7.37 14.77 10.40
C GLY A 80 7.23 13.69 9.33
N GLN A 81 7.52 14.00 8.07
CA GLN A 81 7.58 12.99 6.99
C GLN A 81 8.65 11.92 7.25
N LEU A 82 9.83 12.33 7.72
CA LEU A 82 10.88 11.37 8.08
C LEU A 82 10.41 10.43 9.19
N VAL A 83 9.79 10.95 10.25
CA VAL A 83 9.21 10.13 11.33
C VAL A 83 8.13 9.20 10.79
N ALA A 84 7.27 9.68 9.91
CA ALA A 84 6.23 8.87 9.28
C ALA A 84 6.83 7.75 8.41
N ALA A 85 7.84 8.05 7.58
CA ALA A 85 8.54 7.06 6.77
C ALA A 85 9.22 5.98 7.63
N VAL A 86 9.90 6.38 8.70
CA VAL A 86 10.51 5.43 9.66
C VAL A 86 9.42 4.57 10.31
N GLY A 87 8.30 5.15 10.71
CA GLY A 87 7.15 4.43 11.26
C GLY A 87 6.57 3.40 10.30
N GLU A 88 6.49 3.72 9.01
CA GLU A 88 6.10 2.78 7.96
C GLU A 88 7.06 1.60 7.85
N VAL A 89 8.36 1.88 7.75
CA VAL A 89 9.39 0.84 7.68
C VAL A 89 9.34 -0.07 8.91
N VAL A 90 9.26 0.50 10.11
CA VAL A 90 9.15 -0.27 11.36
C VAL A 90 7.84 -1.08 11.38
N GLY A 91 6.74 -0.52 10.89
CA GLY A 91 5.45 -1.21 10.75
C GLY A 91 5.56 -2.43 9.85
N VAL A 92 6.17 -2.29 8.67
CA VAL A 92 6.42 -3.41 7.75
C VAL A 92 7.34 -4.46 8.37
N LEU A 93 8.46 -4.03 8.97
CA LEU A 93 9.42 -4.95 9.60
C LEU A 93 8.86 -5.65 10.86
N SER A 94 7.81 -5.11 11.48
CA SER A 94 7.09 -5.77 12.57
C SER A 94 6.18 -6.91 12.09
N THR A 95 5.97 -7.02 10.77
CA THR A 95 5.25 -8.12 10.11
C THR A 95 6.25 -9.13 9.55
N ASP A 96 5.76 -10.30 9.14
CA ASP A 96 6.56 -11.20 8.30
C ASP A 96 6.60 -10.64 6.87
N VAL A 97 7.71 -9.96 6.55
CA VAL A 97 7.90 -9.30 5.24
C VAL A 97 7.81 -10.29 4.08
N TRP A 98 8.31 -11.51 4.25
CA TRP A 98 8.27 -12.56 3.23
C TRP A 98 6.85 -13.07 3.01
N GLU A 99 6.09 -13.21 4.09
CA GLU A 99 4.68 -13.54 4.03
C GLU A 99 3.86 -12.39 3.44
N PHE A 100 4.13 -11.15 3.86
CA PHE A 100 3.48 -9.95 3.35
C PHE A 100 3.69 -9.78 1.84
N ALA A 101 4.92 -10.00 1.35
CA ALA A 101 5.25 -9.95 -0.06
C ALA A 101 4.66 -11.12 -0.88
N GLY A 102 4.24 -12.20 -0.22
CA GLY A 102 3.77 -13.41 -0.89
C GLY A 102 4.90 -14.36 -1.33
N LEU A 103 6.11 -14.15 -0.82
CA LEU A 103 7.30 -14.94 -1.18
C LEU A 103 7.45 -16.20 -0.32
N ARG A 104 6.98 -16.16 0.93
CA ARG A 104 7.03 -17.34 1.81
C ARG A 104 6.26 -18.52 1.23
N GLN A 105 5.16 -18.26 0.55
CA GLN A 105 4.32 -19.26 -0.07
C GLN A 105 5.00 -20.00 -1.23
N LEU A 106 6.10 -19.46 -1.78
CA LEU A 106 6.90 -20.13 -2.81
C LEU A 106 7.70 -21.30 -2.25
N VAL A 107 8.16 -21.18 -0.99
CA VAL A 107 9.11 -22.10 -0.38
C VAL A 107 8.45 -23.07 0.59
N SER A 108 7.39 -22.65 1.27
CA SER A 108 6.65 -23.46 2.22
C SER A 108 5.19 -23.56 1.84
N HIS A 109 4.53 -24.65 2.24
CA HIS A 109 3.09 -24.83 2.11
C HIS A 109 2.43 -24.35 3.43
N PRO A 110 2.29 -23.03 3.66
CA PRO A 110 1.55 -22.57 4.82
C PRO A 110 0.09 -22.93 4.56
N HIS A 111 -0.56 -23.54 5.52
CA HIS A 111 -2.00 -23.65 5.50
C HIS A 111 -2.57 -22.23 5.41
N LEU A 112 -3.42 -21.99 4.40
CA LEU A 112 -4.03 -20.68 4.07
C LEU A 112 -4.80 -20.02 5.23
N LYS A 113 -4.86 -20.68 6.40
CA LYS A 113 -5.67 -20.29 7.57
C LYS A 113 -4.89 -19.68 8.74
N ASP A 114 -3.57 -19.63 8.71
CA ASP A 114 -2.78 -19.17 9.86
C ASP A 114 -2.35 -17.70 9.75
N GLY A 115 -3.30 -16.81 9.49
CA GLY A 115 -3.11 -15.39 9.72
C GLY A 115 -3.03 -15.10 11.23
N LYS A 116 -1.87 -15.31 11.85
CA LYS A 116 -1.67 -14.92 13.25
C LYS A 116 -1.81 -13.42 13.38
N LEU A 117 -2.67 -12.99 14.31
CA LEU A 117 -2.79 -11.57 14.64
C LEU A 117 -1.44 -11.06 15.19
N ILE A 118 -0.87 -10.07 14.53
CA ILE A 118 0.36 -9.43 14.99
C ILE A 118 0.00 -8.43 16.07
N VAL A 119 0.50 -8.67 17.29
CA VAL A 119 0.28 -7.83 18.48
C VAL A 119 1.58 -7.33 19.11
N SER A 120 2.69 -7.36 18.34
CA SER A 120 4.02 -6.94 18.77
C SER A 120 4.47 -5.63 18.10
N GLY A 121 5.53 -5.02 18.59
CA GLY A 121 6.09 -3.79 18.03
C GLY A 121 5.07 -2.66 18.02
N LEU A 122 4.94 -1.96 16.90
CA LEU A 122 3.98 -0.85 16.73
C LEU A 122 2.51 -1.32 16.83
N TYR A 123 2.21 -2.57 16.46
CA TYR A 123 0.87 -3.14 16.51
C TYR A 123 0.34 -3.33 17.95
N LYS A 124 1.21 -3.23 18.96
CA LYS A 124 0.80 -3.19 20.37
C LYS A 124 0.07 -1.90 20.73
N TYR A 125 0.43 -0.80 20.08
CA TYR A 125 -0.06 0.55 20.40
C TYR A 125 -1.04 1.09 19.35
N ILE A 126 -0.84 0.73 18.10
CA ILE A 126 -1.60 1.24 16.95
C ILE A 126 -2.15 0.03 16.17
N ARG A 127 -3.46 -0.04 15.98
CA ARG A 127 -4.08 -1.16 15.23
C ARG A 127 -3.65 -1.22 13.77
N HIS A 128 -3.45 -0.08 13.15
CA HIS A 128 -3.14 0.06 11.73
C HIS A 128 -1.93 0.99 11.52
N PRO A 129 -0.71 0.58 11.94
CA PRO A 129 0.46 1.45 11.86
C PRO A 129 0.72 1.94 10.44
N LEU A 130 0.64 1.06 9.43
CA LEU A 130 0.87 1.43 8.04
C LEU A 130 -0.11 2.49 7.54
N TYR A 131 -1.40 2.39 7.88
CA TYR A 131 -2.37 3.44 7.51
C TYR A 131 -2.10 4.74 8.26
N THR A 132 -1.75 4.66 9.54
CA THR A 132 -1.47 5.86 10.35
C THR A 132 -0.26 6.61 9.81
N PHE A 133 0.84 5.94 9.59
CA PHE A 133 2.07 6.57 9.12
C PHE A 133 1.99 6.96 7.64
N GLY A 134 1.32 6.18 6.78
CA GLY A 134 1.09 6.54 5.39
C GLY A 134 0.24 7.79 5.24
N LEU A 135 -0.84 7.92 6.01
CA LEU A 135 -1.64 9.14 6.04
C LEU A 135 -0.82 10.34 6.53
N LEU A 136 -0.06 10.19 7.62
CA LEU A 136 0.80 11.25 8.12
C LEU A 136 1.85 11.67 7.08
N PHE A 137 2.47 10.72 6.39
CA PHE A 137 3.45 10.99 5.34
C PHE A 137 2.86 11.84 4.21
N ILE A 138 1.66 11.49 3.75
CA ILE A 138 0.96 12.22 2.69
C ILE A 138 0.53 13.61 3.18
N TRP A 139 -0.04 13.72 4.38
CA TRP A 139 -0.54 14.99 4.90
C TRP A 139 0.55 15.99 5.24
N LEU A 140 1.75 15.51 5.58
CA LEU A 140 2.92 16.36 5.86
C LEU A 140 3.72 16.70 4.60
N THR A 141 3.15 16.53 3.40
CA THR A 141 3.81 16.92 2.15
C THR A 141 3.96 18.43 2.06
N PRO A 142 5.21 18.97 2.02
CA PRO A 142 5.44 20.42 2.06
C PRO A 142 5.17 21.11 0.74
N LEU A 143 5.11 20.37 -0.34
CA LEU A 143 4.78 20.85 -1.68
C LEU A 143 3.62 20.04 -2.22
N MET A 144 2.50 20.68 -2.48
CA MET A 144 1.33 20.02 -3.07
C MET A 144 1.05 20.59 -4.44
N THR A 145 0.83 19.69 -5.37
CA THR A 145 0.44 20.01 -6.74
C THR A 145 -0.97 19.52 -7.02
N ARG A 146 -1.51 19.91 -8.17
CA ARG A 146 -2.87 19.57 -8.57
C ARG A 146 -3.03 18.11 -9.00
N ASN A 147 -1.95 17.45 -9.41
CA ASN A 147 -1.93 16.09 -9.93
C ASN A 147 -1.43 15.07 -8.89
#